data_b9c6d697683a3fd0595866df37c013ea
#
_entry.id   b9c6d697683a3fd0595866df37c013ea
#
_cell.length_a   1.000
_cell.length_b   1.000
_cell.length_c   1.000
_cell.angle_alpha   90.00
_cell.angle_beta   90.00
_cell.angle_gamma   90.00
#
_symmetry.space_group_name_H-M   'P 1'
#
loop_
_entity.id
_entity.type
_entity.pdbx_description
1 polymer ?
#
loop_
_entity_poly.entity_id
_entity_poly.type
_entity_poly.pdbx_seq_one_letter_code
_entity_poly.pdbx_strand_id
1 'polypeptide(L)'
;MSPSICLSPLDRSETLRYLGMTEAAADNAFLSRLDACEAKLLRHATPRYTYCILPLTRTESVLYADTLLLEGNDIRQHLEGCDRAVLMAATLGTSVDVLIDRTQKRDMTNALLMDALANTAIEQVCDKAEQQIQETMPVSYTHLTLPTI
;
A
#
# COMPACT_ATOMS: atom_id res chain seq x y z
N MET A 1 -1.35 -15.27 13.56
CA MET A 1 -1.46 -13.85 14.00
C MET A 1 -0.91 -13.00 12.89
N SER A 2 -1.71 -12.07 12.33
CA SER A 2 -1.18 -11.11 11.36
C SER A 2 -0.20 -10.20 12.10
N PRO A 3 1.03 -10.03 11.61
CA PRO A 3 1.99 -9.11 12.24
C PRO A 3 1.44 -7.68 12.20
N SER A 4 1.56 -6.97 13.31
CA SER A 4 1.17 -5.57 13.36
C SER A 4 2.30 -4.72 12.76
N ILE A 5 1.95 -3.83 11.85
CA ILE A 5 2.88 -2.85 11.28
C ILE A 5 2.72 -1.55 12.05
N CYS A 6 3.84 -1.03 12.56
CA CYS A 6 3.88 0.30 13.14
C CYS A 6 4.10 1.30 12.00
N LEU A 7 3.13 2.20 11.76
CA LEU A 7 3.31 3.34 10.89
C LEU A 7 4.15 4.39 11.63
N SER A 8 5.32 4.69 11.09
CA SER A 8 6.13 5.86 11.48
C SER A 8 5.60 7.10 10.73
N PRO A 9 6.11 8.32 11.00
CA PRO A 9 5.70 9.49 10.22
C PRO A 9 5.62 9.19 8.73
N LEU A 10 4.54 9.63 8.10
CA LEU A 10 4.29 9.35 6.69
C LEU A 10 5.26 10.16 5.81
N ASP A 11 5.60 9.62 4.64
CA ASP A 11 6.42 10.32 3.66
C ASP A 11 5.65 11.55 3.13
N ARG A 12 6.13 12.72 3.53
CA ARG A 12 5.52 14.01 3.15
C ARG A 12 5.63 14.26 1.65
N SER A 13 6.76 13.91 1.04
CA SER A 13 6.99 14.08 -0.39
C SER A 13 5.99 13.24 -1.20
N GLU A 14 5.79 11.99 -0.80
CA GLU A 14 4.80 11.11 -1.40
C GLU A 14 3.37 11.65 -1.22
N THR A 15 3.02 12.10 -0.03
CA THR A 15 1.70 12.68 0.24
C THR A 15 1.43 13.90 -0.65
N LEU A 16 2.42 14.79 -0.79
CA LEU A 16 2.31 15.96 -1.67
C LEU A 16 2.21 15.56 -3.13
N ARG A 17 2.89 14.49 -3.56
CA ARG A 17 2.77 13.95 -4.91
C ARG A 17 1.33 13.50 -5.21
N TYR A 18 0.67 12.82 -4.28
CA TYR A 18 -0.75 12.45 -4.42
C TYR A 18 -1.67 13.67 -4.52
N LEU A 19 -1.31 14.77 -3.87
CA LEU A 19 -2.04 16.03 -3.93
C LEU A 19 -1.70 16.86 -5.19
N GLY A 20 -0.78 16.39 -6.04
CA GLY A 20 -0.30 17.12 -7.22
C GLY A 20 0.49 18.38 -6.86
N MET A 21 1.12 18.41 -5.69
CA MET A 21 1.86 19.55 -5.13
C MET A 21 3.35 19.22 -4.97
N THR A 22 4.17 20.27 -4.98
CA THR A 22 5.57 20.21 -4.59
C THR A 22 5.75 20.82 -3.19
N GLU A 23 6.82 20.46 -2.48
CA GLU A 23 7.13 21.06 -1.16
C GLU A 23 7.26 22.58 -1.22
N ALA A 24 7.81 23.12 -2.33
CA ALA A 24 7.96 24.54 -2.54
C ALA A 24 6.61 25.30 -2.70
N ALA A 25 5.55 24.59 -3.06
CA ALA A 25 4.21 25.17 -3.22
C ALA A 25 3.37 25.14 -1.93
N ALA A 26 3.81 24.37 -0.93
CA ALA A 26 3.11 24.21 0.34
C ALA A 26 3.53 25.27 1.34
N ASP A 27 2.61 26.15 1.73
CA ASP A 27 2.85 27.13 2.78
C ASP A 27 2.74 26.50 4.19
N ASN A 28 3.20 27.25 5.21
CA ASN A 28 3.21 26.78 6.58
C ASN A 28 1.80 26.46 7.13
N ALA A 29 0.78 27.18 6.69
CA ALA A 29 -0.60 26.97 7.12
C ALA A 29 -1.13 25.63 6.56
N PHE A 30 -0.84 25.34 5.28
CA PHE A 30 -1.16 24.08 4.64
C PHE A 30 -0.43 22.91 5.32
N LEU A 31 0.88 23.03 5.55
CA LEU A 31 1.67 21.98 6.21
C LEU A 31 1.17 21.69 7.63
N SER A 32 0.83 22.71 8.41
CA SER A 32 0.25 22.54 9.75
C SER A 32 -1.11 21.80 9.69
N ARG A 33 -1.92 22.09 8.68
CA ARG A 33 -3.19 21.39 8.43
C ARG A 33 -2.98 19.93 8.03
N LEU A 34 -1.99 19.68 7.20
CA LEU A 34 -1.60 18.33 6.78
C LEU A 34 -1.14 17.50 7.99
N ASP A 35 -0.27 18.06 8.84
CA ASP A 35 0.22 17.43 10.06
C ASP A 35 -0.93 17.08 11.04
N ALA A 36 -1.92 17.95 11.17
CA ALA A 36 -3.10 17.69 11.98
C ALA A 36 -3.96 16.54 11.41
N CYS A 37 -4.09 16.47 10.09
CA CYS A 37 -4.78 15.37 9.40
C CYS A 37 -4.02 14.06 9.58
N GLU A 38 -2.69 14.06 9.43
CA GLU A 38 -1.83 12.89 9.63
C GLU A 38 -1.96 12.34 11.05
N ALA A 39 -1.81 13.19 12.06
CA ALA A 39 -1.95 12.80 13.46
C ALA A 39 -3.33 12.18 13.75
N LYS A 40 -4.38 12.69 13.12
CA LYS A 40 -5.73 12.16 13.26
C LYS A 40 -5.88 10.81 12.55
N LEU A 41 -5.37 10.67 11.35
CA LEU A 41 -5.41 9.44 10.57
C LEU A 41 -4.65 8.30 11.29
N LEU A 42 -3.42 8.57 11.73
CA LEU A 42 -2.58 7.59 12.41
C LEU A 42 -3.20 7.05 13.71
N ARG A 43 -3.97 7.87 14.44
CA ARG A 43 -4.72 7.42 15.63
C ARG A 43 -5.87 6.46 15.31
N HIS A 44 -6.41 6.48 14.08
CA HIS A 44 -7.50 5.61 13.65
C HIS A 44 -7.01 4.41 12.85
N ALA A 45 -5.78 4.47 12.34
CA ALA A 45 -5.20 3.39 11.57
C ALA A 45 -4.90 2.16 12.44
N THR A 46 -5.31 1.01 11.95
CA THR A 46 -4.96 -0.31 12.50
C THR A 46 -4.39 -1.18 11.38
N PRO A 47 -3.16 -0.86 10.92
CA PRO A 47 -2.57 -1.50 9.76
C PRO A 47 -2.35 -2.99 9.99
N ARG A 48 -2.74 -3.79 9.01
CA ARG A 48 -2.59 -5.24 8.98
C ARG A 48 -2.36 -5.71 7.57
N TYR A 49 -1.69 -6.84 7.43
CA TYR A 49 -1.56 -7.52 6.16
C TYR A 49 -1.67 -9.03 6.33
N THR A 50 -1.94 -9.71 5.24
CA THR A 50 -1.86 -11.16 5.12
C THR A 50 -1.31 -11.51 3.75
N TYR A 51 -0.70 -12.68 3.60
CA TYR A 51 -0.20 -13.15 2.33
C TYR A 51 -0.28 -14.66 2.21
N CYS A 52 -0.22 -15.14 0.97
CA CYS A 52 -0.02 -16.55 0.66
C CYS A 52 0.99 -16.69 -0.49
N ILE A 53 1.70 -17.81 -0.52
CA ILE A 53 2.65 -18.15 -1.57
C ILE A 53 1.98 -19.18 -2.48
N LEU A 54 1.85 -18.86 -3.76
CA LEU A 54 1.16 -19.67 -4.74
C LEU A 54 2.15 -20.21 -5.78
N PRO A 55 2.11 -21.50 -6.12
CA PRO A 55 2.89 -22.05 -7.22
C PRO A 55 2.38 -21.48 -8.54
N LEU A 56 3.29 -21.19 -9.46
CA LEU A 56 2.96 -20.73 -10.81
C LEU A 56 2.98 -21.91 -11.79
N THR A 57 1.91 -22.03 -12.56
CA THR A 57 1.81 -22.98 -13.68
C THR A 57 1.60 -22.21 -14.97
N ARG A 58 2.47 -22.46 -15.95
CA ARG A 58 2.42 -21.82 -17.27
C ARG A 58 2.03 -22.81 -18.33
N THR A 59 1.15 -22.37 -19.21
CA THR A 59 0.90 -22.97 -20.51
C THR A 59 1.27 -21.96 -21.61
N GLU A 60 1.24 -22.35 -22.88
CA GLU A 60 1.57 -21.44 -23.99
C GLU A 60 0.76 -20.15 -24.00
N SER A 61 -0.48 -20.18 -23.51
CA SER A 61 -1.39 -19.03 -23.53
C SER A 61 -1.82 -18.53 -22.18
N VAL A 62 -1.62 -19.29 -21.10
CA VAL A 62 -2.24 -19.01 -19.78
C VAL A 62 -1.24 -19.14 -18.64
N LEU A 63 -1.36 -18.24 -17.64
CA LEU A 63 -0.61 -18.27 -16.39
C LEU A 63 -1.59 -18.45 -15.23
N TYR A 64 -1.31 -19.46 -14.39
CA TYR A 64 -2.06 -19.70 -13.15
C TYR A 64 -1.17 -19.50 -11.93
N ALA A 65 -1.70 -18.88 -10.89
CA ALA A 65 -1.16 -18.95 -9.53
C ALA A 65 -2.04 -19.87 -8.71
N ASP A 66 -1.62 -21.11 -8.51
CA ASP A 66 -2.45 -22.22 -8.03
C ASP A 66 -3.70 -22.39 -8.92
N THR A 67 -4.88 -22.07 -8.39
CA THR A 67 -6.17 -22.10 -9.12
C THR A 67 -6.58 -20.73 -9.68
N LEU A 68 -5.85 -19.66 -9.37
CA LEU A 68 -6.15 -18.30 -9.81
C LEU A 68 -5.60 -18.04 -11.21
N LEU A 69 -6.49 -17.76 -12.16
CA LEU A 69 -6.11 -17.34 -13.50
C LEU A 69 -5.54 -15.92 -13.47
N LEU A 70 -4.31 -15.74 -13.96
CA LEU A 70 -3.67 -14.43 -14.10
C LEU A 70 -3.73 -14.00 -15.58
N GLU A 71 -4.55 -12.99 -15.85
CA GLU A 71 -4.76 -12.46 -17.19
C GLU A 71 -3.98 -11.16 -17.41
N GLY A 72 -3.46 -10.99 -18.61
CA GLY A 72 -2.75 -9.79 -19.04
C GLY A 72 -1.28 -10.03 -19.34
N ASN A 73 -0.76 -9.24 -20.28
CA ASN A 73 0.65 -9.35 -20.70
C ASN A 73 1.61 -8.84 -19.63
N ASP A 74 1.24 -7.77 -18.93
CA ASP A 74 2.09 -7.13 -17.92
C ASP A 74 2.38 -8.08 -16.77
N ILE A 75 1.34 -8.75 -16.22
CA ILE A 75 1.53 -9.72 -15.15
C ILE A 75 2.34 -10.95 -15.62
N ARG A 76 2.19 -11.37 -16.88
CA ARG A 76 2.96 -12.47 -17.44
C ARG A 76 4.44 -12.10 -17.57
N GLN A 77 4.72 -10.90 -18.07
CA GLN A 77 6.08 -10.39 -18.19
C GLN A 77 6.72 -10.19 -16.81
N HIS A 78 5.96 -9.63 -15.87
CA HIS A 78 6.41 -9.41 -14.48
C HIS A 78 6.80 -10.72 -13.79
N LEU A 79 6.04 -11.78 -13.99
CA LEU A 79 6.30 -13.09 -13.38
C LEU A 79 7.17 -14.00 -14.23
N GLU A 80 7.76 -13.51 -15.34
CA GLU A 80 8.62 -14.31 -16.21
C GLU A 80 9.81 -14.87 -15.42
N GLY A 81 10.07 -16.19 -15.56
CA GLY A 81 11.14 -16.87 -14.85
C GLY A 81 10.85 -17.19 -13.37
N CYS A 82 9.70 -16.77 -12.82
CA CYS A 82 9.31 -17.11 -11.44
C CYS A 82 8.60 -18.46 -11.37
N ASP A 83 8.86 -19.25 -10.33
CA ASP A 83 8.15 -20.52 -10.06
C ASP A 83 7.01 -20.34 -9.07
N ARG A 84 7.00 -19.23 -8.35
CA ARG A 84 6.00 -18.89 -7.32
C ARG A 84 5.65 -17.41 -7.37
N ALA A 85 4.45 -17.07 -6.91
CA ALA A 85 4.02 -15.71 -6.66
C ALA A 85 3.57 -15.55 -5.22
N VAL A 86 3.76 -14.35 -4.66
CA VAL A 86 3.18 -13.95 -3.39
C VAL A 86 1.95 -13.11 -3.68
N LEU A 87 0.81 -13.55 -3.18
CA LEU A 87 -0.39 -12.73 -3.15
C LEU A 87 -0.53 -12.12 -1.77
N MET A 88 -0.55 -10.80 -1.68
CA MET A 88 -0.64 -10.06 -0.43
C MET A 88 -1.89 -9.17 -0.43
N ALA A 89 -2.52 -9.05 0.74
CA ALA A 89 -3.56 -8.06 1.00
C ALA A 89 -3.18 -7.25 2.24
N ALA A 90 -3.33 -5.94 2.15
CA ALA A 90 -3.04 -5.00 3.23
C ALA A 90 -4.23 -4.07 3.48
N THR A 91 -4.36 -3.55 4.70
CA THR A 91 -5.42 -2.62 5.09
C THR A 91 -4.95 -1.67 6.19
N LEU A 92 -5.49 -0.47 6.20
CA LEU A 92 -5.38 0.48 7.32
C LEU A 92 -6.47 0.28 8.38
N GLY A 93 -7.45 -0.57 8.08
CA GLY A 93 -8.62 -0.81 8.93
C GLY A 93 -9.80 0.12 8.60
N THR A 94 -11.02 -0.38 8.80
CA THR A 94 -12.27 0.31 8.45
C THR A 94 -12.47 1.66 9.16
N SER A 95 -11.79 1.89 10.28
CA SER A 95 -11.87 3.18 11.01
C SER A 95 -11.33 4.35 10.20
N VAL A 96 -10.38 4.11 9.29
CA VAL A 96 -9.83 5.13 8.38
C VAL A 96 -10.87 5.51 7.34
N ASP A 97 -11.54 4.53 6.71
CA ASP A 97 -12.58 4.78 5.72
C ASP A 97 -13.73 5.59 6.31
N VAL A 98 -14.19 5.19 7.51
CA VAL A 98 -15.24 5.90 8.25
C VAL A 98 -14.80 7.33 8.62
N LEU A 99 -13.52 7.53 8.98
CA LEU A 99 -12.98 8.84 9.28
C LEU A 99 -13.01 9.77 8.06
N ILE A 100 -12.56 9.27 6.90
CA ILE A 100 -12.54 10.02 5.64
C ILE A 100 -13.97 10.38 5.22
N ASP A 101 -14.89 9.41 5.21
CA ASP A 101 -16.30 9.64 4.87
C ASP A 101 -16.98 10.70 5.74
N ARG A 102 -16.76 10.63 7.07
CA ARG A 102 -17.29 11.64 8.01
C ARG A 102 -16.67 13.01 7.80
N THR A 103 -15.38 13.06 7.48
CA THR A 103 -14.67 14.32 7.25
C THR A 103 -15.15 14.96 5.96
N GLN A 104 -15.38 14.18 4.91
CA GLN A 104 -15.89 14.63 3.61
C GLN A 104 -17.22 15.39 3.73
N LYS A 105 -18.11 14.94 4.62
CA LYS A 105 -19.41 15.58 4.88
C LYS A 105 -19.32 16.95 5.55
N ARG A 106 -18.16 17.31 6.12
CA ARG A 106 -17.96 18.55 6.89
C ARG A 106 -16.90 19.46 6.28
N ASP A 107 -15.83 18.90 5.77
CA ASP A 107 -14.66 19.61 5.26
C ASP A 107 -14.00 18.77 4.15
N MET A 108 -14.35 19.10 2.91
CA MET A 108 -13.85 18.41 1.72
C MET A 108 -12.32 18.52 1.59
N THR A 109 -11.75 19.67 1.98
CA THR A 109 -10.29 19.87 1.92
C THR A 109 -9.56 18.92 2.87
N ASN A 110 -10.02 18.81 4.12
CA ASN A 110 -9.43 17.86 5.06
C ASN A 110 -9.65 16.40 4.62
N ALA A 111 -10.78 16.09 3.98
CA ALA A 111 -11.00 14.76 3.46
C ALA A 111 -10.01 14.41 2.34
N LEU A 112 -9.74 15.34 1.43
CA LEU A 112 -8.73 15.17 0.36
C LEU A 112 -7.32 14.97 0.95
N LEU A 113 -6.94 15.75 1.98
CA LEU A 113 -5.66 15.57 2.67
C LEU A 113 -5.58 14.20 3.32
N MET A 114 -6.64 13.74 3.98
CA MET A 114 -6.70 12.43 4.63
C MET A 114 -6.66 11.29 3.63
N ASP A 115 -7.27 11.44 2.46
CA ASP A 115 -7.23 10.45 1.39
C ASP A 115 -5.80 10.29 0.84
N ALA A 116 -5.11 11.39 0.55
CA ALA A 116 -3.71 11.37 0.12
C ALA A 116 -2.79 10.74 1.20
N LEU A 117 -3.00 11.09 2.47
CA LEU A 117 -2.27 10.49 3.59
C LEU A 117 -2.56 9.00 3.75
N ALA A 118 -3.81 8.56 3.52
CA ALA A 118 -4.17 7.14 3.56
C ALA A 118 -3.50 6.35 2.44
N ASN A 119 -3.40 6.93 1.23
CA ASN A 119 -2.67 6.32 0.12
C ASN A 119 -1.17 6.16 0.45
N THR A 120 -0.53 7.20 0.98
CA THR A 120 0.86 7.11 1.45
C THR A 120 1.01 6.06 2.57
N ALA A 121 0.07 6.03 3.51
CA ALA A 121 0.11 5.09 4.62
C ALA A 121 -0.02 3.63 4.18
N ILE A 122 -0.93 3.31 3.25
CA ILE A 122 -1.11 1.94 2.76
C ILE A 122 0.10 1.48 1.95
N GLU A 123 0.74 2.35 1.17
CA GLU A 123 2.00 2.03 0.49
C GLU A 123 3.09 1.68 1.49
N GLN A 124 3.27 2.48 2.55
CA GLN A 124 4.24 2.14 3.61
C GLN A 124 3.91 0.81 4.32
N VAL A 125 2.63 0.46 4.47
CA VAL A 125 2.24 -0.87 4.98
C VAL A 125 2.70 -1.96 4.02
N CYS A 126 2.49 -1.77 2.72
CA CYS A 126 2.90 -2.72 1.69
C CYS A 126 4.43 -2.91 1.67
N ASP A 127 5.19 -1.82 1.69
CA ASP A 127 6.66 -1.87 1.69
C ASP A 127 7.21 -2.61 2.92
N LYS A 128 6.68 -2.31 4.11
CA LYS A 128 7.07 -3.00 5.34
C LYS A 128 6.64 -4.47 5.35
N ALA A 129 5.48 -4.78 4.80
CA ALA A 129 5.01 -6.15 4.67
C ALA A 129 5.91 -6.92 3.70
N GLU A 130 6.27 -6.34 2.56
CA GLU A 130 7.20 -6.94 1.60
C GLU A 130 8.54 -7.25 2.26
N GLN A 131 9.12 -6.28 2.96
CA GLN A 131 10.39 -6.49 3.68
C GLN A 131 10.28 -7.65 4.68
N GLN A 132 9.23 -7.71 5.50
CA GLN A 132 9.01 -8.79 6.46
C GLN A 132 8.81 -10.15 5.78
N ILE A 133 8.12 -10.19 4.65
CA ILE A 133 7.94 -11.39 3.85
C ILE A 133 9.29 -11.86 3.30
N GLN A 134 10.10 -10.96 2.75
CA GLN A 134 11.45 -11.27 2.24
C GLN A 134 12.36 -11.83 3.32
N GLU A 135 12.35 -11.25 4.52
CA GLU A 135 13.15 -11.71 5.67
C GLU A 135 12.73 -13.12 6.15
N THR A 136 11.49 -13.51 5.96
CA THR A 136 10.97 -14.84 6.35
C THR A 136 11.17 -15.91 5.28
N MET A 137 11.51 -15.51 4.05
CA MET A 137 11.71 -16.43 2.94
C MET A 137 13.15 -16.95 2.87
N PRO A 138 13.38 -18.23 2.50
CA PRO A 138 14.72 -18.74 2.20
C PRO A 138 15.35 -17.93 1.05
N VAL A 139 16.69 -17.79 1.09
CA VAL A 139 17.53 -16.99 0.15
C VAL A 139 17.28 -17.26 -1.35
N SER A 140 16.61 -18.35 -1.71
CA SER A 140 16.23 -18.70 -3.10
C SER A 140 15.05 -17.90 -3.67
N TYR A 141 14.42 -17.02 -2.89
CA TYR A 141 13.25 -16.22 -3.29
C TYR A 141 13.55 -14.72 -3.43
N THR A 142 14.77 -14.34 -3.75
CA THR A 142 15.30 -12.97 -3.63
C THR A 142 14.85 -11.97 -4.72
N HIS A 143 13.92 -12.29 -5.59
CA HIS A 143 13.35 -11.33 -6.55
C HIS A 143 11.84 -11.15 -6.31
N LEU A 144 11.50 -10.39 -5.27
CA LEU A 144 10.17 -9.80 -5.13
C LEU A 144 10.22 -8.40 -5.76
N THR A 145 9.50 -8.22 -6.85
CA THR A 145 9.22 -6.90 -7.40
C THR A 145 7.70 -6.70 -7.33
N LEU A 146 7.25 -5.67 -6.61
CA LEU A 146 5.85 -5.30 -6.63
C LEU A 146 5.52 -4.63 -7.96
N PRO A 147 4.52 -5.11 -8.73
CA PRO A 147 3.98 -4.30 -9.78
C PRO A 147 3.29 -3.10 -9.15
N THR A 148 3.79 -1.90 -9.42
CA THR A 148 3.06 -0.67 -9.16
C THR A 148 1.93 -0.61 -10.19
N ILE A 149 0.70 -0.82 -9.76
CA ILE A 149 -0.49 -0.64 -10.58
C ILE A 149 -0.90 0.83 -10.53
#